data_cb2d1a04ab413821952abc39c5d9e963
#
_entry.id   cb2d1a04ab413821952abc39c5d9e963
#
_cell.length_a   1.000
_cell.length_b   1.000
_cell.length_c   1.000
_cell.angle_alpha   90.00
_cell.angle_beta   90.00
_cell.angle_gamma   90.00
#
_symmetry.space_group_name_H-M   'P 1'
#
loop_
_entity.id
_entity.type
_entity.pdbx_description
1 polymer ?
#
loop_
_entity_poly.entity_id
_entity_poly.type
_entity_poly.pdbx_seq_one_letter_code
_entity_poly.pdbx_strand_id
1 'polypeptide(L)'
;MKKEKKFRMPKNILLYDLLISCPGDIKSEIEVIEEVVEEFNQQFATTLGISIRTRHWSKSAYAQSGGKPQELLNKQFVDNCDAAVALFWTRFGTPTDKYGSGSEEEIENMISNGKQVFVYFSEKPVNLSECDFDQYQKVKDFKDKYKSKGLFYCYNSDEELRKLFYAHLSQYFLTLKQITTLVEQRSSKLLLKAICNGEIKDSAEVVNFDFNGIENREERLNRIRKLFGEILKSPVKKCKSEYNTSLGYKEVEISEEKVELISKVAEFLEVELNENFFALGMLRENMFNNLAVLGGGRSLEGKEEEKEKYNNILRLYDTICSFSNWCSVEECFGGMKAIKLCLTNEGTMYDEDIDIELYLPNNMLLSHREFRIPKEGILSNLEEDNSLNDLFEIKGTESYIDYESSCKPFNQVYVPDTPSVFPFGGRDYEEEYKNDLDDIFCYKIYEKGNEIIVKLHIDYIKQHSAVAFPTPLFLKDINVYNDIRYKIISKNNADVISGSLQVKTHKMPNIEL
;
A
#
# COMPACT_ATOMS: atom_id res chain seq x y z
N MET A 1 -23.14 -41.88 -12.48
CA MET A 1 -22.57 -40.54 -12.75
C MET A 1 -23.65 -39.49 -12.51
N LYS A 2 -23.62 -38.80 -11.35
CA LYS A 2 -24.49 -37.65 -11.05
C LYS A 2 -23.97 -36.45 -11.83
N LYS A 3 -24.75 -35.91 -12.76
CA LYS A 3 -24.46 -34.63 -13.42
C LYS A 3 -24.54 -33.52 -12.35
N GLU A 4 -23.41 -32.93 -11.99
CA GLU A 4 -23.38 -31.70 -11.23
C GLU A 4 -24.13 -30.60 -12.00
N LYS A 5 -25.22 -30.11 -11.43
CA LYS A 5 -25.90 -28.91 -11.93
C LYS A 5 -24.95 -27.72 -11.69
N LYS A 6 -24.26 -27.26 -12.77
CA LYS A 6 -23.52 -25.99 -12.72
C LYS A 6 -24.54 -24.87 -12.44
N PHE A 7 -24.52 -24.32 -11.25
CA PHE A 7 -25.23 -23.10 -10.90
C PHE A 7 -24.68 -21.96 -11.76
N ARG A 8 -25.52 -21.39 -12.62
CA ARG A 8 -25.12 -20.24 -13.42
C ARG A 8 -25.26 -19.00 -12.56
N MET A 9 -24.15 -18.34 -12.23
CA MET A 9 -24.17 -17.09 -11.47
C MET A 9 -24.88 -15.99 -12.26
N PRO A 10 -25.70 -15.14 -11.61
CA PRO A 10 -26.30 -13.97 -12.26
C PRO A 10 -25.20 -13.04 -12.78
N LYS A 11 -25.46 -12.37 -13.91
CA LYS A 11 -24.54 -11.39 -14.50
C LYS A 11 -24.84 -10.01 -13.96
N ASN A 12 -23.82 -9.24 -13.62
CA ASN A 12 -23.95 -7.81 -13.34
C ASN A 12 -24.12 -7.08 -14.67
N ILE A 13 -25.15 -6.23 -14.76
CA ILE A 13 -25.45 -5.40 -15.92
C ILE A 13 -25.55 -3.96 -15.46
N LEU A 14 -24.85 -3.05 -16.14
CA LEU A 14 -24.98 -1.62 -15.94
C LEU A 14 -26.27 -1.13 -16.59
N LEU A 15 -27.12 -0.46 -15.85
CA LEU A 15 -28.38 0.07 -16.32
C LEU A 15 -28.23 1.58 -16.61
N TYR A 16 -28.47 2.00 -17.84
CA TYR A 16 -28.50 3.40 -18.27
C TYR A 16 -29.92 3.88 -18.46
N ASP A 17 -30.26 5.05 -17.94
CA ASP A 17 -31.56 5.69 -18.12
C ASP A 17 -31.51 6.65 -19.32
N LEU A 18 -32.36 6.42 -20.33
CA LEU A 18 -32.50 7.23 -21.53
C LEU A 18 -33.79 8.06 -21.45
N LEU A 19 -33.64 9.39 -21.34
CA LEU A 19 -34.78 10.31 -21.38
C LEU A 19 -35.35 10.40 -22.79
N ILE A 20 -36.67 10.24 -22.97
CA ILE A 20 -37.37 10.62 -24.18
C ILE A 20 -37.98 12.00 -23.96
N SER A 21 -37.43 12.99 -24.66
CA SER A 21 -37.87 14.40 -24.59
C SER A 21 -38.60 14.77 -25.90
N CYS A 22 -39.89 15.01 -25.84
CA CYS A 22 -40.64 15.37 -27.02
C CYS A 22 -41.94 16.12 -26.67
N PRO A 23 -42.44 16.99 -27.57
CA PRO A 23 -43.77 17.58 -27.47
C PRO A 23 -44.89 16.53 -27.69
N GLY A 24 -46.14 16.89 -27.36
CA GLY A 24 -47.26 15.96 -27.31
C GLY A 24 -47.81 15.49 -28.68
N ASP A 25 -47.26 15.97 -29.79
CA ASP A 25 -47.57 15.50 -31.16
C ASP A 25 -46.74 14.27 -31.61
N ILE A 26 -45.73 13.90 -30.87
CA ILE A 26 -44.88 12.76 -31.06
C ILE A 26 -45.42 11.58 -30.23
N LYS A 27 -46.12 10.65 -30.90
CA LYS A 27 -46.68 9.44 -30.26
C LYS A 27 -46.17 8.13 -30.84
N SER A 28 -46.21 7.93 -32.16
CA SER A 28 -45.73 6.73 -32.82
C SER A 28 -44.20 6.61 -32.65
N GLU A 29 -43.52 7.71 -32.67
CA GLU A 29 -42.06 7.76 -32.51
C GLU A 29 -41.59 7.31 -31.13
N ILE A 30 -42.37 7.56 -30.09
CA ILE A 30 -42.05 7.09 -28.71
C ILE A 30 -42.05 5.55 -28.73
N GLU A 31 -43.04 4.92 -29.37
CA GLU A 31 -43.11 3.47 -29.46
C GLU A 31 -41.91 2.91 -30.28
N VAL A 32 -41.55 3.58 -31.38
CA VAL A 32 -40.34 3.23 -32.16
C VAL A 32 -39.08 3.29 -31.33
N ILE A 33 -38.88 4.35 -30.53
CA ILE A 33 -37.71 4.47 -29.64
C ILE A 33 -37.68 3.37 -28.57
N GLU A 34 -38.81 3.05 -27.96
CA GLU A 34 -38.93 1.99 -26.96
C GLU A 34 -38.61 0.61 -27.56
N GLU A 35 -39.13 0.32 -28.76
CA GLU A 35 -38.84 -0.93 -29.48
C GLU A 35 -37.37 -1.05 -29.87
N VAL A 36 -36.75 0.04 -30.34
CA VAL A 36 -35.31 0.07 -30.66
C VAL A 36 -34.46 -0.20 -29.44
N VAL A 37 -34.80 0.40 -28.29
CA VAL A 37 -34.09 0.16 -27.03
C VAL A 37 -34.25 -1.28 -26.58
N GLU A 38 -35.44 -1.87 -26.73
CA GLU A 38 -35.65 -3.28 -26.38
C GLU A 38 -34.84 -4.20 -27.29
N GLU A 39 -34.82 -3.94 -28.61
CA GLU A 39 -34.01 -4.68 -29.59
C GLU A 39 -32.51 -4.59 -29.24
N PHE A 40 -32.02 -3.38 -28.90
CA PHE A 40 -30.65 -3.19 -28.44
C PHE A 40 -30.36 -4.04 -27.20
N ASN A 41 -31.24 -4.02 -26.19
CA ASN A 41 -31.06 -4.76 -24.95
C ASN A 41 -31.01 -6.28 -25.21
N GLN A 42 -31.92 -6.80 -26.05
CA GLN A 42 -31.93 -8.23 -26.42
C GLN A 42 -30.63 -8.66 -27.08
N GLN A 43 -30.07 -7.83 -27.95
CA GLN A 43 -28.85 -8.14 -28.67
C GLN A 43 -27.57 -7.95 -27.84
N PHE A 44 -27.48 -6.90 -27.07
CA PHE A 44 -26.22 -6.44 -26.46
C PHE A 44 -26.15 -6.54 -24.94
N ALA A 45 -27.25 -6.62 -24.19
CA ALA A 45 -27.22 -6.62 -22.74
C ALA A 45 -26.31 -7.71 -22.15
N THR A 46 -26.38 -8.91 -22.74
CA THR A 46 -25.58 -10.06 -22.26
C THR A 46 -24.11 -9.97 -22.67
N THR A 47 -23.81 -9.41 -23.84
CA THR A 47 -22.46 -9.35 -24.42
C THR A 47 -21.67 -8.13 -23.96
N LEU A 48 -22.34 -6.98 -23.85
CA LEU A 48 -21.72 -5.73 -23.40
C LEU A 48 -21.84 -5.51 -21.89
N GLY A 49 -22.74 -6.22 -21.19
CA GLY A 49 -23.04 -5.96 -19.79
C GLY A 49 -23.75 -4.62 -19.56
N ILE A 50 -24.49 -4.13 -20.58
CA ILE A 50 -25.20 -2.84 -20.57
C ILE A 50 -26.66 -3.08 -20.89
N SER A 51 -27.58 -2.44 -20.17
CA SER A 51 -28.99 -2.37 -20.49
C SER A 51 -29.45 -0.93 -20.44
N ILE A 52 -30.36 -0.56 -21.34
CA ILE A 52 -30.90 0.80 -21.42
C ILE A 52 -32.38 0.75 -21.02
N ARG A 53 -32.79 1.67 -20.17
CA ARG A 53 -34.19 1.84 -19.77
C ARG A 53 -34.69 3.20 -20.24
N THR A 54 -35.79 3.20 -21.00
CA THR A 54 -36.45 4.44 -21.43
C THR A 54 -37.17 5.11 -20.26
N ARG A 55 -37.10 6.43 -20.19
CA ARG A 55 -37.79 7.28 -19.25
C ARG A 55 -38.56 8.33 -20.02
N HIS A 56 -39.87 8.34 -19.86
CA HIS A 56 -40.76 9.39 -20.40
C HIS A 56 -41.69 9.88 -19.32
N TRP A 57 -41.92 11.20 -19.24
CA TRP A 57 -42.71 11.83 -18.18
C TRP A 57 -44.12 11.24 -18.05
N SER A 58 -44.76 10.88 -19.17
CA SER A 58 -46.13 10.32 -19.17
C SER A 58 -46.25 8.96 -18.49
N LYS A 59 -45.19 8.19 -18.45
CA LYS A 59 -45.18 6.83 -17.91
C LYS A 59 -44.47 6.71 -16.54
N SER A 60 -43.57 7.62 -16.27
CA SER A 60 -42.63 7.46 -15.15
C SER A 60 -42.74 8.58 -14.09
N ALA A 61 -43.49 9.68 -14.35
CA ALA A 61 -43.66 10.74 -13.38
C ALA A 61 -44.59 10.31 -12.24
N TYR A 62 -44.23 10.74 -11.02
CA TYR A 62 -45.07 10.58 -9.83
C TYR A 62 -45.53 11.92 -9.31
N ALA A 63 -46.68 11.92 -8.62
CA ALA A 63 -47.27 13.15 -8.07
C ALA A 63 -46.34 13.74 -6.99
N GLN A 64 -45.88 14.98 -7.19
CA GLN A 64 -45.04 15.72 -6.27
C GLN A 64 -45.52 17.16 -6.17
N SER A 65 -45.48 17.70 -4.96
CA SER A 65 -45.83 19.09 -4.64
C SER A 65 -44.59 19.85 -4.15
N GLY A 66 -44.63 21.19 -4.23
CA GLY A 66 -43.58 22.03 -3.65
C GLY A 66 -42.63 22.70 -4.65
N GLY A 67 -43.00 22.72 -5.95
CA GLY A 67 -42.25 23.40 -7.01
C GLY A 67 -43.05 23.58 -8.27
N LYS A 68 -42.49 24.30 -9.26
CA LYS A 68 -43.08 24.40 -10.60
C LYS A 68 -43.03 23.05 -11.32
N PRO A 69 -44.04 22.70 -12.15
CA PRO A 69 -44.10 21.40 -12.80
C PRO A 69 -42.82 21.05 -13.54
N GLN A 70 -42.23 21.95 -14.31
CA GLN A 70 -40.98 21.68 -15.07
C GLN A 70 -39.78 21.46 -14.15
N GLU A 71 -39.64 22.22 -13.08
CA GLU A 71 -38.56 22.04 -12.10
C GLU A 71 -38.65 20.66 -11.41
N LEU A 72 -39.87 20.21 -11.10
CA LEU A 72 -40.11 18.91 -10.50
C LEU A 72 -39.79 17.78 -11.48
N LEU A 73 -40.18 17.92 -12.76
CA LEU A 73 -39.86 16.98 -13.82
C LEU A 73 -38.34 16.91 -14.08
N ASN A 74 -37.65 18.04 -14.12
CA ASN A 74 -36.20 18.08 -14.29
C ASN A 74 -35.50 17.30 -13.19
N LYS A 75 -35.88 17.51 -11.91
CA LYS A 75 -35.31 16.75 -10.78
C LYS A 75 -35.65 15.26 -10.82
N GLN A 76 -36.84 14.87 -11.28
CA GLN A 76 -37.24 13.47 -11.35
C GLN A 76 -36.57 12.71 -12.51
N PHE A 77 -36.30 13.36 -13.62
CA PHE A 77 -35.87 12.73 -14.86
C PHE A 77 -34.51 13.24 -15.34
N VAL A 78 -34.38 14.52 -15.66
CA VAL A 78 -33.21 15.09 -16.34
C VAL A 78 -31.93 14.88 -15.55
N ASP A 79 -31.99 15.12 -14.24
CA ASP A 79 -30.84 14.98 -13.36
C ASP A 79 -30.38 13.52 -13.22
N ASN A 80 -31.32 12.56 -13.32
CA ASN A 80 -31.11 11.14 -13.09
C ASN A 80 -30.90 10.31 -14.36
N CYS A 81 -31.16 10.88 -15.56
CA CYS A 81 -30.93 10.16 -16.83
C CYS A 81 -29.48 10.33 -17.31
N ASP A 82 -28.94 9.30 -17.97
CA ASP A 82 -27.56 9.24 -18.47
C ASP A 82 -27.44 9.79 -19.89
N ALA A 83 -28.50 9.68 -20.69
CA ALA A 83 -28.58 10.19 -22.05
C ALA A 83 -30.01 10.64 -22.36
N ALA A 84 -30.20 11.35 -23.45
CA ALA A 84 -31.53 11.74 -23.94
C ALA A 84 -31.67 11.53 -25.44
N VAL A 85 -32.91 11.26 -25.87
CA VAL A 85 -33.35 11.36 -27.26
C VAL A 85 -34.43 12.44 -27.33
N ALA A 86 -34.23 13.42 -28.19
CA ALA A 86 -35.12 14.55 -28.38
C ALA A 86 -35.73 14.50 -29.78
N LEU A 87 -37.05 14.61 -29.88
CA LEU A 87 -37.83 14.48 -31.09
C LEU A 87 -38.71 15.70 -31.30
N PHE A 88 -38.70 16.28 -32.49
CA PHE A 88 -39.56 17.43 -32.85
C PHE A 88 -40.23 17.20 -34.19
N TRP A 89 -41.49 17.63 -34.31
CA TRP A 89 -42.24 17.58 -35.53
C TRP A 89 -42.95 18.94 -35.78
N THR A 90 -44.25 19.07 -35.48
CA THR A 90 -45.00 20.30 -35.70
C THR A 90 -45.11 21.17 -34.48
N ARG A 91 -44.87 20.65 -33.30
CA ARG A 91 -44.94 21.38 -32.06
C ARG A 91 -43.60 21.55 -31.39
N PHE A 92 -43.34 22.71 -30.82
CA PHE A 92 -42.15 23.00 -30.03
C PHE A 92 -42.37 22.72 -28.54
N GLY A 93 -43.58 22.88 -28.10
CA GLY A 93 -44.00 22.69 -26.71
C GLY A 93 -44.38 23.99 -26.00
N THR A 94 -44.65 23.87 -24.69
CA THR A 94 -45.04 24.98 -23.85
C THR A 94 -43.81 25.71 -23.33
N PRO A 95 -43.76 27.07 -23.42
CA PRO A 95 -42.68 27.87 -22.85
C PRO A 95 -42.50 27.64 -21.34
N THR A 96 -41.28 27.66 -20.87
CA THR A 96 -40.88 27.71 -19.47
C THR A 96 -40.39 29.10 -19.11
N ASP A 97 -40.01 29.33 -17.88
CA ASP A 97 -39.51 30.64 -17.43
C ASP A 97 -38.23 31.08 -18.15
N LYS A 98 -37.42 30.13 -18.61
CA LYS A 98 -36.08 30.38 -19.16
C LYS A 98 -35.95 30.02 -20.63
N TYR A 99 -36.77 29.08 -21.12
CA TYR A 99 -36.64 28.49 -22.44
C TYR A 99 -37.97 28.54 -23.22
N GLY A 100 -37.83 28.43 -24.52
CA GLY A 100 -39.02 28.44 -25.42
C GLY A 100 -39.89 27.20 -25.30
N SER A 101 -39.41 26.13 -24.69
CA SER A 101 -40.19 24.92 -24.35
C SER A 101 -39.53 24.09 -23.26
N GLY A 102 -40.31 23.19 -22.64
CA GLY A 102 -39.80 22.21 -21.69
C GLY A 102 -38.78 21.28 -22.32
N SER A 103 -39.00 20.82 -23.57
CA SER A 103 -38.06 19.98 -24.30
C SER A 103 -36.73 20.71 -24.60
N GLU A 104 -36.78 22.02 -24.93
CA GLU A 104 -35.54 22.81 -25.07
C GLU A 104 -34.79 22.89 -23.73
N GLU A 105 -35.49 23.10 -22.62
CA GLU A 105 -34.87 23.14 -21.28
C GLU A 105 -34.23 21.82 -20.89
N GLU A 106 -34.88 20.70 -21.16
CA GLU A 106 -34.36 19.35 -20.90
C GLU A 106 -33.07 19.10 -21.70
N ILE A 107 -33.05 19.42 -22.99
CA ILE A 107 -31.89 19.27 -23.88
C ILE A 107 -30.71 20.14 -23.39
N GLU A 108 -30.96 21.43 -23.09
CA GLU A 108 -29.89 22.34 -22.64
C GLU A 108 -29.32 21.90 -21.28
N ASN A 109 -30.15 21.41 -20.37
CA ASN A 109 -29.72 20.87 -19.09
C ASN A 109 -28.85 19.58 -19.27
N MET A 110 -29.26 18.67 -20.16
CA MET A 110 -28.47 17.46 -20.45
C MET A 110 -27.12 17.81 -21.07
N ILE A 111 -27.09 18.74 -22.06
CA ILE A 111 -25.84 19.16 -22.71
C ILE A 111 -24.91 19.88 -21.71
N SER A 112 -25.44 20.77 -20.87
CA SER A 112 -24.64 21.51 -19.87
C SER A 112 -24.02 20.59 -18.84
N ASN A 113 -24.63 19.45 -18.56
CA ASN A 113 -24.11 18.40 -17.67
C ASN A 113 -23.22 17.37 -18.41
N GLY A 114 -22.83 17.64 -19.66
CA GLY A 114 -21.96 16.76 -20.46
C GLY A 114 -22.59 15.43 -20.87
N LYS A 115 -23.92 15.30 -20.81
CA LYS A 115 -24.64 14.08 -21.17
C LYS A 115 -24.94 14.05 -22.66
N GLN A 116 -25.02 12.83 -23.24
CA GLN A 116 -25.34 12.65 -24.66
C GLN A 116 -26.81 12.99 -24.93
N VAL A 117 -27.05 13.73 -26.02
CA VAL A 117 -28.39 14.01 -26.53
C VAL A 117 -28.46 13.68 -28.02
N PHE A 118 -29.36 12.79 -28.39
CA PHE A 118 -29.68 12.46 -29.78
C PHE A 118 -30.86 13.32 -30.23
N VAL A 119 -30.67 14.20 -31.22
CA VAL A 119 -31.70 15.14 -31.68
C VAL A 119 -32.19 14.78 -33.07
N TYR A 120 -33.50 14.62 -33.22
CA TYR A 120 -34.16 14.28 -34.47
C TYR A 120 -35.29 15.25 -34.77
N PHE A 121 -35.44 15.60 -36.07
CA PHE A 121 -36.55 16.39 -36.58
C PHE A 121 -37.34 15.59 -37.59
N SER A 122 -38.65 15.47 -37.38
CA SER A 122 -39.58 14.85 -38.32
C SER A 122 -39.85 15.75 -39.52
N GLU A 123 -39.67 15.18 -40.73
CA GLU A 123 -40.05 15.81 -41.98
C GLU A 123 -41.23 15.06 -42.63
N LYS A 124 -42.01 14.30 -41.81
CA LYS A 124 -43.26 13.68 -42.24
C LYS A 124 -44.26 14.70 -42.80
N PRO A 125 -45.10 14.29 -43.75
CA PRO A 125 -46.15 15.16 -44.28
C PRO A 125 -47.02 15.72 -43.15
N VAL A 126 -47.32 17.03 -43.21
CA VAL A 126 -48.15 17.73 -42.23
C VAL A 126 -49.46 18.09 -42.86
N ASN A 127 -50.55 17.79 -42.15
CA ASN A 127 -51.88 18.32 -42.53
C ASN A 127 -51.96 19.78 -42.12
N LEU A 128 -51.98 20.69 -43.12
CA LEU A 128 -52.00 22.12 -42.91
C LEU A 128 -53.20 22.62 -42.10
N SER A 129 -54.32 21.88 -42.12
CA SER A 129 -55.53 22.24 -41.34
C SER A 129 -55.40 21.96 -39.84
N GLU A 130 -54.45 21.14 -39.44
CA GLU A 130 -54.21 20.73 -38.05
C GLU A 130 -52.89 21.30 -37.48
N CYS A 131 -52.12 22.00 -38.34
CA CYS A 131 -50.80 22.54 -37.99
C CYS A 131 -50.92 23.90 -37.29
N ASP A 132 -50.37 24.03 -36.10
CA ASP A 132 -50.12 25.32 -35.44
C ASP A 132 -48.86 25.96 -36.04
N PHE A 133 -49.05 26.96 -36.88
CA PHE A 133 -47.95 27.59 -37.62
C PHE A 133 -46.94 28.28 -36.69
N ASP A 134 -47.37 28.84 -35.56
CA ASP A 134 -46.51 29.50 -34.60
C ASP A 134 -45.59 28.45 -33.93
N GLN A 135 -46.15 27.32 -33.55
CA GLN A 135 -45.38 26.21 -32.99
C GLN A 135 -44.40 25.61 -34.02
N TYR A 136 -44.85 25.43 -35.24
CA TYR A 136 -44.02 24.92 -36.33
C TYR A 136 -42.86 25.87 -36.68
N GLN A 137 -43.11 27.18 -36.65
CA GLN A 137 -42.05 28.17 -36.87
C GLN A 137 -40.99 28.08 -35.77
N LYS A 138 -41.41 27.94 -34.51
CA LYS A 138 -40.49 27.75 -33.38
C LYS A 138 -39.61 26.49 -33.53
N VAL A 139 -40.16 25.38 -34.05
CA VAL A 139 -39.39 24.19 -34.37
C VAL A 139 -38.33 24.47 -35.42
N LYS A 140 -38.65 25.22 -36.48
CA LYS A 140 -37.71 25.64 -37.51
C LYS A 140 -36.60 26.52 -36.97
N ASP A 141 -36.98 27.52 -36.18
CA ASP A 141 -36.05 28.46 -35.55
C ASP A 141 -35.09 27.69 -34.60
N PHE A 142 -35.60 26.73 -33.84
CA PHE A 142 -34.80 25.88 -32.97
C PHE A 142 -33.86 24.97 -33.79
N LYS A 143 -34.33 24.35 -34.86
CA LYS A 143 -33.51 23.55 -35.78
C LYS A 143 -32.35 24.37 -36.34
N ASP A 144 -32.61 25.62 -36.74
CA ASP A 144 -31.58 26.53 -37.26
C ASP A 144 -30.56 26.95 -36.18
N LYS A 145 -31.05 27.25 -34.98
CA LYS A 145 -30.24 27.56 -33.80
C LYS A 145 -29.34 26.37 -33.43
N TYR A 146 -29.89 25.14 -33.52
CA TYR A 146 -29.19 23.92 -33.12
C TYR A 146 -28.05 23.53 -34.09
N LYS A 147 -28.07 23.99 -35.35
CA LYS A 147 -26.97 23.79 -36.33
C LYS A 147 -25.61 24.26 -35.84
N SER A 148 -25.58 25.25 -34.97
CA SER A 148 -24.35 25.78 -34.37
C SER A 148 -23.94 25.06 -33.07
N LYS A 149 -24.80 24.19 -32.49
CA LYS A 149 -24.61 23.55 -31.19
C LYS A 149 -24.29 22.07 -31.28
N GLY A 150 -24.73 21.39 -32.34
CA GLY A 150 -24.55 19.94 -32.45
C GLY A 150 -25.01 19.36 -33.77
N LEU A 151 -24.87 18.05 -33.88
CA LEU A 151 -25.38 17.27 -35.01
C LEU A 151 -26.81 16.81 -34.71
N PHE A 152 -27.67 16.92 -35.67
CA PHE A 152 -29.03 16.38 -35.65
C PHE A 152 -29.34 15.64 -36.93
N TYR A 153 -30.38 14.83 -36.92
CA TYR A 153 -30.83 14.11 -38.12
C TYR A 153 -32.32 14.38 -38.37
N CYS A 154 -32.71 14.28 -39.65
CA CYS A 154 -34.09 14.37 -40.07
C CYS A 154 -34.57 12.99 -40.52
N TYR A 155 -35.87 12.73 -40.37
CA TYR A 155 -36.50 11.49 -40.81
C TYR A 155 -37.89 11.76 -41.42
N ASN A 156 -38.28 10.93 -42.38
CA ASN A 156 -39.55 11.06 -43.12
C ASN A 156 -40.54 9.93 -42.78
N SER A 157 -40.10 8.89 -42.08
CA SER A 157 -40.96 7.76 -41.67
C SER A 157 -40.47 7.15 -40.37
N ASP A 158 -41.31 6.35 -39.72
CA ASP A 158 -40.99 5.62 -38.49
C ASP A 158 -39.90 4.56 -38.76
N GLU A 159 -39.88 3.95 -39.93
CA GLU A 159 -38.82 3.00 -40.33
C GLU A 159 -37.45 3.69 -40.49
N GLU A 160 -37.44 4.92 -41.01
CA GLU A 160 -36.20 5.69 -41.14
C GLU A 160 -35.68 6.11 -39.76
N LEU A 161 -36.58 6.60 -38.86
CA LEU A 161 -36.24 6.89 -37.50
C LEU A 161 -35.67 5.67 -36.77
N ARG A 162 -36.31 4.50 -36.90
CA ARG A 162 -35.85 3.23 -36.33
C ARG A 162 -34.41 2.92 -36.75
N LYS A 163 -34.10 2.98 -38.04
CA LYS A 163 -32.79 2.68 -38.59
C LYS A 163 -31.73 3.66 -38.07
N LEU A 164 -32.02 4.95 -38.15
CA LEU A 164 -31.10 6.01 -37.67
C LEU A 164 -30.83 5.89 -36.18
N PHE A 165 -31.89 5.77 -35.39
CA PHE A 165 -31.73 5.74 -33.92
C PHE A 165 -31.03 4.46 -33.48
N TYR A 166 -31.34 3.29 -34.04
CA TYR A 166 -30.64 2.04 -33.73
C TYR A 166 -29.15 2.13 -34.04
N ALA A 167 -28.79 2.68 -35.20
CA ALA A 167 -27.38 2.86 -35.58
C ALA A 167 -26.65 3.81 -34.63
N HIS A 168 -27.26 4.98 -34.32
CA HIS A 168 -26.62 5.97 -33.44
C HIS A 168 -26.52 5.48 -31.99
N LEU A 169 -27.57 4.85 -31.46
CA LEU A 169 -27.59 4.25 -30.13
C LEU A 169 -26.51 3.17 -30.01
N SER A 170 -26.44 2.26 -30.98
CA SER A 170 -25.44 1.19 -30.98
C SER A 170 -24.03 1.75 -31.09
N GLN A 171 -23.77 2.71 -31.97
CA GLN A 171 -22.46 3.32 -32.12
C GLN A 171 -22.00 4.02 -30.82
N TYR A 172 -22.88 4.76 -30.17
CA TYR A 172 -22.56 5.46 -28.93
C TYR A 172 -22.22 4.48 -27.80
N PHE A 173 -23.06 3.51 -27.51
CA PHE A 173 -22.85 2.57 -26.41
C PHE A 173 -21.71 1.57 -26.67
N LEU A 174 -21.44 1.20 -27.93
CA LEU A 174 -20.25 0.43 -28.28
C LEU A 174 -18.97 1.22 -28.02
N THR A 175 -18.95 2.50 -28.39
CA THR A 175 -17.80 3.40 -28.13
C THR A 175 -17.62 3.62 -26.62
N LEU A 176 -18.70 3.88 -25.89
CA LEU A 176 -18.69 4.05 -24.44
C LEU A 176 -18.11 2.81 -23.74
N LYS A 177 -18.52 1.60 -24.17
CA LYS A 177 -18.01 0.34 -23.63
C LYS A 177 -16.52 0.15 -23.93
N GLN A 178 -16.06 0.51 -25.12
CA GLN A 178 -14.63 0.45 -25.45
C GLN A 178 -13.82 1.35 -24.54
N ILE A 179 -14.28 2.58 -24.29
CA ILE A 179 -13.61 3.53 -23.38
C ILE A 179 -13.61 2.97 -21.96
N THR A 180 -14.76 2.50 -21.47
CA THR A 180 -14.88 1.92 -20.12
C THR A 180 -13.97 0.70 -19.95
N THR A 181 -13.93 -0.20 -20.94
CA THR A 181 -13.04 -1.38 -20.92
C THR A 181 -11.56 -0.98 -20.93
N LEU A 182 -11.19 0.05 -21.68
CA LEU A 182 -9.82 0.58 -21.69
C LEU A 182 -9.43 1.21 -20.34
N VAL A 183 -10.37 1.88 -19.68
CA VAL A 183 -10.17 2.45 -18.34
C VAL A 183 -10.07 1.34 -17.29
N GLU A 184 -10.95 0.32 -17.32
CA GLU A 184 -10.88 -0.85 -16.45
C GLU A 184 -9.61 -1.67 -16.67
N GLN A 185 -9.10 -1.75 -17.91
CA GLN A 185 -7.82 -2.41 -18.23
C GLN A 185 -6.60 -1.61 -17.76
N ARG A 186 -6.76 -0.32 -17.45
CA ARG A 186 -5.69 0.58 -16.97
C ARG A 186 -6.00 1.08 -15.57
N SER A 187 -6.35 0.19 -14.67
CA SER A 187 -6.57 0.53 -13.26
C SER A 187 -5.52 -0.12 -12.37
N SER A 188 -5.18 0.55 -11.29
CA SER A 188 -4.49 -0.09 -10.17
C SER A 188 -5.49 -0.97 -9.42
N LYS A 189 -5.01 -2.08 -8.89
CA LYS A 189 -5.80 -3.01 -8.05
C LYS A 189 -5.02 -3.28 -6.78
N LEU A 190 -5.23 -2.42 -5.80
CA LEU A 190 -4.52 -2.46 -4.52
C LEU A 190 -5.19 -3.43 -3.56
N LEU A 191 -4.39 -4.31 -2.96
CA LEU A 191 -4.82 -5.28 -1.95
C LEU A 191 -3.80 -5.32 -0.81
N LEU A 192 -4.31 -5.36 0.42
CA LEU A 192 -3.50 -5.67 1.59
C LEU A 192 -3.30 -7.17 1.67
N LYS A 193 -2.06 -7.62 1.74
CA LYS A 193 -1.67 -9.02 1.88
C LYS A 193 -0.66 -9.20 3.00
N ALA A 194 -0.33 -10.44 3.31
CA ALA A 194 0.66 -10.78 4.30
C ALA A 194 1.90 -11.42 3.67
N ILE A 195 3.04 -11.30 4.36
CA ILE A 195 4.27 -11.99 4.03
C ILE A 195 4.45 -13.13 5.04
N CYS A 196 4.45 -14.37 4.55
CA CYS A 196 4.63 -15.57 5.36
C CYS A 196 5.75 -16.41 4.74
N ASN A 197 6.84 -16.65 5.47
CA ASN A 197 8.02 -17.39 5.00
C ASN A 197 8.61 -16.85 3.67
N GLY A 198 8.64 -15.53 3.50
CA GLY A 198 9.13 -14.88 2.29
C GLY A 198 8.17 -14.88 1.10
N GLU A 199 6.98 -15.48 1.21
CA GLU A 199 5.94 -15.52 0.19
C GLU A 199 4.77 -14.60 0.53
N ILE A 200 4.12 -14.05 -0.48
CA ILE A 200 2.92 -13.23 -0.32
C ILE A 200 1.68 -14.12 -0.24
N LYS A 201 0.84 -13.94 0.80
CA LYS A 201 -0.39 -14.71 1.05
C LYS A 201 -1.58 -13.81 1.33
N ASP A 202 -2.78 -14.32 1.05
CA ASP A 202 -4.06 -13.62 1.28
C ASP A 202 -4.51 -13.68 2.76
N SER A 203 -3.74 -14.31 3.64
CA SER A 203 -4.00 -14.35 5.09
C SER A 203 -2.70 -14.20 5.86
N ALA A 204 -2.73 -13.47 6.97
CA ALA A 204 -1.59 -13.31 7.85
C ALA A 204 -1.47 -14.50 8.81
N GLU A 205 -0.25 -14.96 9.02
CA GLU A 205 0.10 -15.94 10.05
C GLU A 205 0.84 -15.24 11.19
N VAL A 206 0.38 -15.43 12.42
CA VAL A 206 1.06 -14.90 13.60
C VAL A 206 2.25 -15.80 13.90
N VAL A 207 3.44 -15.23 13.85
CA VAL A 207 4.70 -15.93 14.13
C VAL A 207 5.44 -15.28 15.28
N ASN A 208 6.38 -16.01 15.88
CA ASN A 208 7.36 -15.37 16.77
C ASN A 208 8.32 -14.51 15.95
N PHE A 209 8.66 -13.36 16.48
CA PHE A 209 9.64 -12.47 15.85
C PHE A 209 11.02 -13.14 15.81
N ASP A 210 11.66 -13.18 14.63
CA ASP A 210 12.88 -13.92 14.34
C ASP A 210 14.07 -13.05 13.91
N PHE A 211 13.99 -11.73 14.16
CA PHE A 211 15.02 -10.76 13.80
C PHE A 211 15.46 -10.77 12.31
N ASN A 212 14.55 -11.14 11.41
CA ASN A 212 14.71 -11.03 9.94
C ASN A 212 15.98 -11.65 9.36
N GLY A 213 16.41 -12.80 9.86
CA GLY A 213 17.56 -13.54 9.33
C GLY A 213 18.92 -13.00 9.80
N ILE A 214 18.95 -12.14 10.81
CA ILE A 214 20.19 -11.83 11.53
C ILE A 214 20.68 -13.12 12.19
N GLU A 215 22.01 -13.29 12.23
CA GLU A 215 22.68 -14.43 12.85
C GLU A 215 22.03 -14.83 14.18
N ASN A 216 21.50 -16.03 14.24
CA ASN A 216 20.84 -16.53 15.43
C ASN A 216 21.86 -16.83 16.55
N ARG A 217 21.34 -17.11 17.75
CA ARG A 217 22.14 -17.38 18.96
C ARG A 217 23.18 -18.51 18.71
N GLU A 218 22.80 -19.58 18.05
CA GLU A 218 23.68 -20.73 17.84
C GLU A 218 24.82 -20.42 16.84
N GLU A 219 24.54 -19.66 15.80
CA GLU A 219 25.55 -19.20 14.84
C GLU A 219 26.59 -18.30 15.51
N ARG A 220 26.15 -17.38 16.39
CA ARG A 220 27.05 -16.52 17.18
C ARG A 220 27.89 -17.32 18.17
N LEU A 221 27.32 -18.32 18.85
CA LEU A 221 28.05 -19.22 19.73
C LEU A 221 29.08 -20.05 18.95
N ASN A 222 28.76 -20.50 17.74
CA ASN A 222 29.68 -21.24 16.89
C ASN A 222 30.86 -20.38 16.44
N ARG A 223 30.64 -19.07 16.21
CA ARG A 223 31.73 -18.12 15.93
C ARG A 223 32.69 -18.00 17.13
N ILE A 224 32.13 -17.89 18.35
CA ILE A 224 32.94 -17.88 19.58
C ILE A 224 33.73 -19.17 19.75
N ARG A 225 33.11 -20.35 19.59
CA ARG A 225 33.78 -21.66 19.66
C ARG A 225 34.92 -21.78 18.65
N LYS A 226 34.71 -21.26 17.43
CA LYS A 226 35.76 -21.25 16.39
C LYS A 226 36.97 -20.42 16.83
N LEU A 227 36.76 -19.22 17.37
CA LEU A 227 37.84 -18.35 17.87
C LEU A 227 38.61 -19.01 19.03
N PHE A 228 37.94 -19.66 19.97
CA PHE A 228 38.59 -20.48 21.00
C PHE A 228 39.51 -21.55 20.38
N GLY A 229 39.01 -22.28 19.36
CA GLY A 229 39.75 -23.30 18.67
C GLY A 229 40.98 -22.75 17.92
N GLU A 230 40.92 -21.56 17.36
CA GLU A 230 42.06 -20.90 16.68
C GLU A 230 43.14 -20.51 17.69
N ILE A 231 42.76 -19.92 18.84
CA ILE A 231 43.71 -19.53 19.90
C ILE A 231 44.36 -20.75 20.54
N LEU A 232 43.62 -21.82 20.82
CA LEU A 232 44.12 -23.07 21.38
C LEU A 232 45.19 -23.76 20.49
N LYS A 233 45.09 -23.59 19.17
CA LYS A 233 46.06 -24.12 18.19
C LYS A 233 47.34 -23.28 18.08
N SER A 234 47.39 -22.08 18.68
CA SER A 234 48.55 -21.20 18.58
C SER A 234 49.77 -21.84 19.22
N PRO A 235 50.95 -21.81 18.55
CA PRO A 235 52.19 -22.38 19.09
C PRO A 235 52.86 -21.51 20.18
N VAL A 236 52.31 -20.31 20.44
CA VAL A 236 52.89 -19.34 21.37
C VAL A 236 52.75 -19.82 22.80
N LYS A 237 53.90 -19.93 23.51
CA LYS A 237 53.99 -20.38 24.91
C LYS A 237 54.42 -19.25 25.83
N LYS A 238 54.23 -19.42 27.13
CA LYS A 238 54.71 -18.51 28.14
C LYS A 238 56.23 -18.56 28.14
N CYS A 239 56.88 -17.41 27.91
CA CYS A 239 58.32 -17.23 28.04
C CYS A 239 58.62 -16.55 29.37
N LYS A 240 59.67 -16.99 30.07
CA LYS A 240 60.24 -16.23 31.21
C LYS A 240 61.03 -15.07 30.66
N SER A 241 60.62 -13.84 30.96
CA SER A 241 61.39 -12.65 30.61
C SER A 241 62.68 -12.62 31.40
N GLU A 242 63.82 -12.90 30.75
CA GLU A 242 65.17 -12.73 31.34
C GLU A 242 65.79 -11.35 31.07
N TYR A 243 64.99 -10.42 30.50
CA TYR A 243 65.52 -9.13 30.10
C TYR A 243 65.01 -8.01 30.99
N ASN A 244 65.97 -7.30 31.61
CA ASN A 244 65.77 -6.02 32.24
C ASN A 244 64.93 -5.10 31.30
N THR A 245 63.90 -4.46 31.83
CA THR A 245 63.09 -3.44 31.19
C THR A 245 64.00 -2.40 30.54
N SER A 246 64.38 -2.59 29.29
CA SER A 246 65.06 -1.55 28.51
C SER A 246 64.08 -0.37 28.38
N LEU A 247 64.58 0.83 28.64
CA LEU A 247 63.83 2.09 28.53
C LEU A 247 63.01 2.09 27.24
N GLY A 248 61.67 2.18 27.37
CA GLY A 248 60.79 2.44 26.26
C GLY A 248 59.91 1.28 25.78
N TYR A 249 59.99 0.09 26.34
CA TYR A 249 59.13 -1.05 26.01
C TYR A 249 58.36 -1.55 27.24
N LYS A 250 57.09 -1.86 27.02
CA LYS A 250 56.24 -2.50 28.02
C LYS A 250 55.79 -3.85 27.54
N GLU A 251 55.83 -4.90 28.38
CA GLU A 251 55.25 -6.20 28.07
C GLU A 251 53.75 -6.09 27.88
N VAL A 252 53.25 -6.74 26.85
CA VAL A 252 51.82 -6.76 26.57
C VAL A 252 51.17 -7.87 27.38
N GLU A 253 50.20 -7.51 28.19
CA GLU A 253 49.40 -8.44 28.99
C GLU A 253 47.92 -8.29 28.63
N ILE A 254 47.17 -9.37 28.74
CA ILE A 254 45.73 -9.33 28.68
C ILE A 254 45.20 -8.85 30.02
N SER A 255 44.34 -7.84 30.04
CA SER A 255 43.75 -7.31 31.29
C SER A 255 42.99 -8.38 32.07
N GLU A 256 43.03 -8.31 33.39
CA GLU A 256 42.37 -9.27 34.28
C GLU A 256 40.86 -9.39 33.95
N GLU A 257 40.21 -8.29 33.64
CA GLU A 257 38.80 -8.25 33.22
C GLU A 257 38.55 -9.13 31.99
N LYS A 258 39.42 -9.03 30.97
CA LYS A 258 39.28 -9.83 29.72
C LYS A 258 39.53 -11.31 30.01
N VAL A 259 40.54 -11.63 30.82
CA VAL A 259 40.85 -12.99 31.25
C VAL A 259 39.68 -13.61 31.99
N GLU A 260 39.07 -12.86 32.93
CA GLU A 260 37.92 -13.33 33.73
C GLU A 260 36.70 -13.60 32.84
N LEU A 261 36.35 -12.65 31.96
CA LEU A 261 35.19 -12.80 31.07
C LEU A 261 35.36 -13.99 30.10
N ILE A 262 36.52 -14.07 29.44
CA ILE A 262 36.83 -15.18 28.50
C ILE A 262 36.82 -16.52 29.23
N SER A 263 37.37 -16.59 30.46
CA SER A 263 37.39 -17.85 31.23
C SER A 263 35.97 -18.29 31.65
N LYS A 264 35.12 -17.37 32.06
CA LYS A 264 33.71 -17.66 32.38
C LYS A 264 32.93 -18.20 31.17
N VAL A 265 33.19 -17.62 29.98
CA VAL A 265 32.54 -18.07 28.75
C VAL A 265 33.09 -19.39 28.29
N ALA A 266 34.40 -19.66 28.48
CA ALA A 266 35.00 -20.95 28.20
C ALA A 266 34.36 -22.06 29.06
N GLU A 267 34.18 -21.81 30.35
CA GLU A 267 33.46 -22.72 31.27
C GLU A 267 32.01 -22.96 30.82
N PHE A 268 31.30 -21.92 30.48
CA PHE A 268 29.91 -22.02 29.98
C PHE A 268 29.80 -22.86 28.69
N LEU A 269 30.81 -22.74 27.79
CA LEU A 269 30.85 -23.47 26.51
C LEU A 269 31.55 -24.84 26.61
N GLU A 270 31.94 -25.26 27.82
CA GLU A 270 32.68 -26.49 28.09
C GLU A 270 33.99 -26.59 27.29
N VAL A 271 34.68 -25.42 27.10
CA VAL A 271 35.97 -25.35 26.42
C VAL A 271 37.10 -25.38 27.45
N GLU A 272 37.94 -26.41 27.40
CA GLU A 272 39.12 -26.49 28.28
C GLU A 272 40.24 -25.54 27.79
N LEU A 273 40.61 -24.57 28.63
CA LEU A 273 41.71 -23.66 28.37
C LEU A 273 43.04 -24.29 28.82
N ASN A 274 44.03 -24.30 27.94
CA ASN A 274 45.38 -24.78 28.30
C ASN A 274 46.19 -23.66 29.02
N GLU A 275 47.29 -24.03 29.68
CA GLU A 275 48.16 -23.11 30.43
C GLU A 275 48.72 -21.95 29.57
N ASN A 276 48.80 -22.12 28.27
CA ASN A 276 49.35 -21.12 27.36
C ASN A 276 48.28 -20.31 26.63
N PHE A 277 47.00 -20.46 26.95
CA PHE A 277 45.92 -19.79 26.23
C PHE A 277 46.12 -18.25 26.19
N PHE A 278 46.40 -17.63 27.32
CA PHE A 278 46.67 -16.20 27.42
C PHE A 278 48.16 -15.81 27.26
N ALA A 279 49.05 -16.76 26.99
CA ALA A 279 50.45 -16.48 26.79
C ALA A 279 50.70 -15.78 25.45
N LEU A 280 51.44 -14.65 25.50
CA LEU A 280 51.73 -13.81 24.33
C LEU A 280 53.20 -13.88 23.89
N GLY A 281 53.99 -14.82 24.46
CA GLY A 281 55.38 -14.97 24.12
C GLY A 281 56.22 -13.80 24.61
N MET A 282 56.89 -13.09 23.70
CA MET A 282 57.73 -11.91 23.99
C MET A 282 57.15 -10.64 23.37
N LEU A 283 55.83 -10.58 23.14
CA LEU A 283 55.18 -9.43 22.56
C LEU A 283 55.32 -8.20 23.46
N ARG A 284 55.71 -7.08 22.86
CA ARG A 284 55.93 -5.82 23.55
C ARG A 284 55.27 -4.63 22.83
N GLU A 285 54.93 -3.63 23.60
CA GLU A 285 54.44 -2.32 23.11
C GLU A 285 55.59 -1.31 23.17
N ASN A 286 55.82 -0.60 22.08
CA ASN A 286 56.79 0.49 22.01
C ASN A 286 56.16 1.78 22.54
N MET A 287 56.63 2.24 23.72
CA MET A 287 56.08 3.42 24.40
C MET A 287 56.53 4.74 23.77
N PHE A 288 57.61 4.77 22.98
CA PHE A 288 58.08 6.01 22.34
C PHE A 288 57.23 6.46 21.15
N ASN A 289 56.57 5.54 20.46
CA ASN A 289 55.69 5.87 19.33
C ASN A 289 54.35 6.47 19.81
N ASN A 290 53.99 6.34 21.10
CA ASN A 290 52.78 6.94 21.68
C ASN A 290 52.87 8.47 21.89
N LEU A 291 54.04 9.08 21.74
CA LEU A 291 54.27 10.53 21.82
C LEU A 291 54.05 11.26 20.48
N ALA A 292 53.71 10.56 19.41
CA ALA A 292 53.44 11.17 18.12
C ALA A 292 52.02 11.81 18.12
N VAL A 293 52.00 13.11 18.12
CA VAL A 293 50.84 14.05 18.13
C VAL A 293 49.92 13.91 16.86
N LEU A 294 50.16 12.94 16.02
CA LEU A 294 49.45 12.71 14.74
C LEU A 294 49.16 11.21 14.56
N GLY A 295 48.09 10.72 15.20
CA GLY A 295 47.39 9.51 14.71
C GLY A 295 48.17 8.18 14.64
N GLY A 296 49.26 8.00 15.40
CA GLY A 296 50.04 6.79 15.43
C GLY A 296 49.38 5.72 16.29
N GLY A 297 48.94 4.61 15.70
CA GLY A 297 48.45 3.42 16.39
C GLY A 297 49.54 2.81 17.29
N ARG A 298 49.13 2.01 18.29
CA ARG A 298 50.04 1.22 19.15
C ARG A 298 50.97 0.39 18.30
N SER A 299 52.30 0.58 18.46
CA SER A 299 53.30 -0.20 17.71
C SER A 299 53.67 -1.44 18.53
N LEU A 300 53.14 -2.58 18.09
CA LEU A 300 53.45 -3.88 18.69
C LEU A 300 54.70 -4.50 18.01
N GLU A 301 55.68 -4.87 18.84
CA GLU A 301 56.89 -5.57 18.43
C GLU A 301 56.90 -6.99 18.98
N GLY A 302 57.08 -7.97 18.09
CA GLY A 302 57.06 -9.40 18.36
C GLY A 302 56.96 -10.19 17.09
N LYS A 303 56.95 -11.51 17.21
CA LYS A 303 56.73 -12.41 16.08
C LYS A 303 55.30 -12.26 15.57
N GLU A 304 55.08 -12.52 14.27
CA GLU A 304 53.74 -12.44 13.69
C GLU A 304 52.75 -13.39 14.37
N GLU A 305 53.14 -14.57 14.79
CA GLU A 305 52.31 -15.53 15.54
C GLU A 305 51.88 -15.00 16.90
N GLU A 306 52.73 -14.17 17.57
CA GLU A 306 52.40 -13.52 18.83
C GLU A 306 51.40 -12.41 18.63
N LYS A 307 51.58 -11.59 17.61
CA LYS A 307 50.64 -10.51 17.23
C LYS A 307 49.28 -11.07 16.80
N GLU A 308 49.29 -12.12 15.99
CA GLU A 308 48.05 -12.79 15.53
C GLU A 308 47.29 -13.37 16.71
N LYS A 309 47.98 -14.06 17.64
CA LYS A 309 47.33 -14.59 18.84
C LYS A 309 46.74 -13.49 19.73
N TYR A 310 47.44 -12.39 19.92
CA TYR A 310 46.97 -11.25 20.65
C TYR A 310 45.71 -10.67 20.03
N ASN A 311 45.72 -10.47 18.72
CA ASN A 311 44.58 -9.96 17.98
C ASN A 311 43.38 -10.94 18.04
N ASN A 312 43.62 -12.25 17.98
CA ASN A 312 42.57 -13.25 18.11
C ASN A 312 41.94 -13.26 19.52
N ILE A 313 42.72 -13.02 20.57
CA ILE A 313 42.21 -12.90 21.94
C ILE A 313 41.33 -11.61 22.07
N LEU A 314 41.78 -10.48 21.52
CA LEU A 314 40.98 -9.27 21.50
C LEU A 314 39.70 -9.47 20.73
N ARG A 315 39.79 -10.04 19.54
CA ARG A 315 38.63 -10.38 18.71
C ARG A 315 37.65 -11.32 19.41
N LEU A 316 38.18 -12.31 20.16
CA LEU A 316 37.34 -13.20 20.97
C LEU A 316 36.59 -12.41 22.04
N TYR A 317 37.27 -11.52 22.77
CA TYR A 317 36.67 -10.67 23.79
C TYR A 317 35.57 -9.79 23.19
N ASP A 318 35.84 -9.10 22.08
CA ASP A 318 34.87 -8.22 21.42
C ASP A 318 33.65 -9.03 20.90
N THR A 319 33.89 -10.23 20.37
CA THR A 319 32.81 -11.14 19.93
C THR A 319 31.95 -11.62 21.11
N ILE A 320 32.54 -11.86 22.28
CA ILE A 320 31.81 -12.23 23.50
C ILE A 320 30.97 -11.05 24.00
N CYS A 321 31.53 -9.83 24.00
CA CYS A 321 30.77 -8.62 24.37
C CYS A 321 29.58 -8.39 23.43
N SER A 322 29.81 -8.47 22.12
CA SER A 322 28.75 -8.38 21.10
C SER A 322 27.66 -9.45 21.31
N PHE A 323 28.05 -10.69 21.63
CA PHE A 323 27.10 -11.74 21.93
C PHE A 323 26.26 -11.46 23.20
N SER A 324 26.88 -10.92 24.25
CA SER A 324 26.19 -10.53 25.48
C SER A 324 25.15 -9.43 25.21
N ASN A 325 25.53 -8.44 24.40
CA ASN A 325 24.61 -7.38 23.98
C ASN A 325 23.45 -7.95 23.17
N TRP A 326 23.73 -8.87 22.24
CA TRP A 326 22.71 -9.57 21.48
C TRP A 326 21.73 -10.33 22.37
N CYS A 327 22.19 -11.06 23.39
CA CYS A 327 21.31 -11.76 24.33
C CYS A 327 20.30 -10.82 24.98
N SER A 328 20.71 -9.60 25.33
CA SER A 328 19.82 -8.60 25.93
C SER A 328 18.77 -8.10 24.93
N VAL A 329 19.13 -7.95 23.65
CA VAL A 329 18.18 -7.62 22.58
C VAL A 329 17.20 -8.76 22.37
N GLU A 330 17.67 -10.01 22.33
CA GLU A 330 16.85 -11.21 22.21
C GLU A 330 15.87 -11.34 23.39
N GLU A 331 16.29 -11.01 24.62
CA GLU A 331 15.42 -10.97 25.82
C GLU A 331 14.32 -9.91 25.72
N CYS A 332 14.60 -8.77 25.08
CA CYS A 332 13.63 -7.69 24.93
C CYS A 332 12.59 -7.98 23.83
N PHE A 333 13.01 -8.53 22.71
CA PHE A 333 12.19 -8.63 21.50
C PHE A 333 11.92 -10.07 21.05
N GLY A 334 12.74 -11.04 21.48
CA GLY A 334 12.59 -12.44 21.11
C GLY A 334 11.28 -13.02 21.58
N GLY A 335 10.62 -13.79 20.70
CA GLY A 335 9.35 -14.45 21.00
C GLY A 335 8.12 -13.53 20.99
N MET A 336 8.27 -12.23 20.73
CA MET A 336 7.13 -11.33 20.51
C MET A 336 6.33 -11.83 19.29
N LYS A 337 4.99 -11.74 19.40
CA LYS A 337 4.11 -12.11 18.29
C LYS A 337 4.10 -11.03 17.24
N ALA A 338 4.27 -11.41 15.98
CA ALA A 338 4.34 -10.46 14.88
C ALA A 338 3.65 -10.99 13.62
N ILE A 339 3.21 -10.06 12.78
CA ILE A 339 2.77 -10.31 11.40
C ILE A 339 3.52 -9.38 10.47
N LYS A 340 3.90 -9.87 9.30
CA LYS A 340 4.51 -9.08 8.23
C LYS A 340 3.46 -8.81 7.15
N LEU A 341 3.29 -7.56 6.77
CA LEU A 341 2.30 -7.13 5.80
C LEU A 341 2.95 -6.52 4.56
N CYS A 342 2.21 -6.52 3.46
CA CYS A 342 2.58 -5.82 2.25
C CYS A 342 1.33 -5.28 1.53
N LEU A 343 1.53 -4.22 0.76
CA LEU A 343 0.59 -3.76 -0.23
C LEU A 343 0.94 -4.39 -1.57
N THR A 344 -0.04 -4.97 -2.28
CA THR A 344 0.13 -5.47 -3.63
C THR A 344 -0.69 -4.65 -4.62
N ASN A 345 -0.14 -4.45 -5.80
CA ASN A 345 -0.86 -3.90 -6.94
C ASN A 345 -0.96 -4.97 -8.04
N GLU A 346 -2.12 -5.64 -8.12
CA GLU A 346 -2.42 -6.66 -9.14
C GLU A 346 -2.98 -6.03 -10.43
N GLY A 347 -3.13 -4.69 -10.46
CA GLY A 347 -3.62 -3.95 -11.60
C GLY A 347 -2.57 -3.77 -12.70
N THR A 348 -3.02 -3.18 -13.81
CA THR A 348 -2.20 -2.89 -15.01
C THR A 348 -1.62 -1.49 -15.03
N MET A 349 -1.92 -0.67 -14.02
CA MET A 349 -1.41 0.68 -13.84
C MET A 349 -0.73 0.83 -12.48
N TYR A 350 0.32 1.64 -12.41
CA TYR A 350 0.93 2.03 -11.13
C TYR A 350 -0.04 2.87 -10.29
N ASP A 351 0.24 2.99 -9.01
CA ASP A 351 -0.47 3.91 -8.12
C ASP A 351 0.51 4.71 -7.25
N GLU A 352 0.05 5.84 -6.75
CA GLU A 352 0.86 6.76 -5.96
C GLU A 352 -0.01 7.49 -4.93
N ASP A 353 0.64 8.07 -3.91
CA ASP A 353 0.00 8.83 -2.83
C ASP A 353 -1.05 7.95 -2.10
N ILE A 354 -0.55 6.81 -1.60
CA ILE A 354 -1.40 5.73 -1.08
C ILE A 354 -1.43 5.78 0.44
N ASP A 355 -2.59 6.08 1.01
CA ASP A 355 -2.84 6.02 2.44
C ASP A 355 -3.53 4.72 2.81
N ILE A 356 -2.98 3.99 3.77
CA ILE A 356 -3.51 2.74 4.29
C ILE A 356 -3.93 2.96 5.74
N GLU A 357 -5.17 2.61 6.08
CA GLU A 357 -5.68 2.57 7.45
C GLU A 357 -6.01 1.13 7.84
N LEU A 358 -5.39 0.63 8.90
CA LEU A 358 -5.68 -0.65 9.50
C LEU A 358 -6.48 -0.45 10.78
N TYR A 359 -7.52 -1.23 10.98
CA TYR A 359 -8.42 -1.18 12.14
C TYR A 359 -8.27 -2.46 12.94
N LEU A 360 -7.71 -2.35 14.14
CA LEU A 360 -7.48 -3.47 15.06
C LEU A 360 -8.19 -3.23 16.40
N PRO A 361 -8.67 -4.27 17.09
CA PRO A 361 -9.13 -4.16 18.48
C PRO A 361 -8.01 -3.64 19.39
N ASN A 362 -8.36 -2.84 20.42
CA ASN A 362 -7.39 -2.24 21.36
C ASN A 362 -6.50 -3.26 22.09
N ASN A 363 -6.97 -4.50 22.23
CA ASN A 363 -6.23 -5.56 22.89
C ASN A 363 -5.34 -6.39 21.95
N MET A 364 -5.27 -6.05 20.67
CA MET A 364 -4.56 -6.86 19.67
C MET A 364 -3.17 -6.31 19.33
N LEU A 365 -3.02 -4.98 19.17
CA LEU A 365 -1.76 -4.37 18.80
C LEU A 365 -0.87 -4.15 20.02
N LEU A 366 0.42 -4.49 19.89
CA LEU A 366 1.48 -4.09 20.80
C LEU A 366 2.23 -2.92 20.16
N SER A 367 2.08 -1.73 20.74
CA SER A 367 2.77 -0.54 20.25
C SER A 367 4.27 -0.63 20.53
N HIS A 368 5.12 -0.12 19.61
CA HIS A 368 6.55 -0.02 19.83
C HIS A 368 6.90 0.81 21.08
N ARG A 369 6.05 1.73 21.49
CA ARG A 369 6.22 2.50 22.73
C ARG A 369 6.01 1.67 24.01
N GLU A 370 5.41 0.48 23.89
CA GLU A 370 5.25 -0.50 24.98
C GLU A 370 6.40 -1.52 25.02
N PHE A 371 7.38 -1.42 24.10
CA PHE A 371 8.53 -2.33 24.08
C PHE A 371 9.39 -2.18 25.32
N ARG A 372 10.01 -3.28 25.73
CA ARG A 372 11.00 -3.25 26.81
C ARG A 372 12.21 -2.46 26.34
N ILE A 373 12.77 -1.69 27.26
CA ILE A 373 13.98 -0.91 27.00
C ILE A 373 15.18 -1.81 27.31
N PRO A 374 16.08 -2.06 26.33
CA PRO A 374 17.32 -2.76 26.59
C PRO A 374 18.17 -2.02 27.63
N LYS A 375 19.06 -2.74 28.32
CA LYS A 375 19.97 -2.13 29.30
C LYS A 375 20.84 -1.08 28.62
N GLU A 376 21.11 0.00 29.37
CA GLU A 376 21.98 1.12 29.00
C GLU A 376 23.34 0.61 28.43
N GLY A 377 23.81 1.19 27.34
CA GLY A 377 25.07 0.83 26.71
C GLY A 377 24.97 -0.30 25.65
N ILE A 378 23.84 -1.00 25.52
CA ILE A 378 23.67 -2.06 24.52
C ILE A 378 23.41 -1.46 23.14
N LEU A 379 22.65 -0.36 23.09
CA LEU A 379 22.26 0.28 21.84
C LEU A 379 23.44 0.92 21.12
N SER A 380 24.36 1.58 21.85
CA SER A 380 25.58 2.15 21.28
C SER A 380 26.53 1.11 20.66
N ASN A 381 26.44 -0.15 21.10
CA ASN A 381 27.25 -1.26 20.55
C ASN A 381 26.56 -2.02 19.41
N LEU A 382 25.25 -1.82 19.21
CA LEU A 382 24.54 -2.35 18.03
C LEU A 382 24.86 -1.55 16.76
N GLU A 383 25.29 -0.28 16.90
CA GLU A 383 25.65 0.59 15.78
C GLU A 383 26.88 0.08 14.99
N GLU A 384 27.74 -0.75 15.57
CA GLU A 384 28.92 -1.27 14.86
C GLU A 384 28.63 -2.52 13.99
N ASP A 385 27.64 -3.37 14.37
CA ASP A 385 27.38 -4.63 13.70
C ASP A 385 25.95 -4.74 13.06
N ASN A 386 24.93 -4.11 13.66
CA ASN A 386 23.56 -4.11 13.14
C ASN A 386 22.78 -2.92 13.74
N SER A 387 22.29 -2.02 12.90
CA SER A 387 21.44 -0.94 13.36
C SER A 387 20.07 -1.45 13.85
N LEU A 388 19.39 -0.68 14.70
CA LEU A 388 18.00 -1.00 15.08
C LEU A 388 17.09 -1.17 13.85
N ASN A 389 17.35 -0.43 12.77
CA ASN A 389 16.65 -0.58 11.49
C ASN A 389 16.77 -2.02 10.97
N ASP A 390 17.99 -2.58 10.94
CA ASP A 390 18.24 -3.94 10.44
C ASP A 390 17.46 -5.01 11.23
N LEU A 391 17.17 -4.76 12.51
CA LEU A 391 16.41 -5.69 13.35
C LEU A 391 14.94 -5.76 12.92
N PHE A 392 14.33 -4.63 12.58
CA PHE A 392 12.89 -4.52 12.39
C PHE A 392 12.45 -4.35 10.93
N GLU A 393 13.32 -3.87 10.05
CA GLU A 393 13.00 -3.66 8.65
C GLU A 393 12.60 -4.97 7.94
N ILE A 394 11.53 -4.92 7.14
CA ILE A 394 11.17 -6.02 6.25
C ILE A 394 11.96 -5.84 4.95
N LYS A 395 13.11 -6.52 4.86
CA LYS A 395 14.00 -6.45 3.68
C LYS A 395 13.32 -6.99 2.43
N GLY A 396 13.51 -6.31 1.30
CA GLY A 396 12.98 -6.71 0.00
C GLY A 396 13.52 -8.07 -0.47
N THR A 397 12.74 -8.74 -1.33
CA THR A 397 13.08 -10.02 -1.96
C THR A 397 12.72 -9.96 -3.45
N GLU A 398 12.85 -11.09 -4.17
CA GLU A 398 12.34 -11.18 -5.55
C GLU A 398 10.80 -11.00 -5.64
N SER A 399 10.07 -11.31 -4.57
CA SER A 399 8.60 -11.27 -4.53
C SER A 399 8.03 -9.91 -4.14
N TYR A 400 8.76 -9.10 -3.41
CA TYR A 400 8.35 -7.78 -2.95
C TYR A 400 9.56 -6.87 -2.69
N ILE A 401 9.37 -5.56 -2.87
CA ILE A 401 10.38 -4.56 -2.55
C ILE A 401 10.23 -4.11 -1.09
N ASP A 402 11.31 -3.61 -0.50
CA ASP A 402 11.28 -2.95 0.81
C ASP A 402 10.48 -1.64 0.76
N TYR A 403 10.14 -1.12 1.94
CA TYR A 403 9.36 0.10 2.07
C TYR A 403 10.08 1.33 1.51
N GLU A 404 11.38 1.49 1.79
CA GLU A 404 12.16 2.65 1.37
C GLU A 404 12.25 2.76 -0.17
N SER A 405 12.33 1.62 -0.85
CA SER A 405 12.32 1.57 -2.33
C SER A 405 11.00 2.04 -2.95
N SER A 406 9.93 2.16 -2.17
CA SER A 406 8.65 2.73 -2.61
C SER A 406 8.62 4.25 -2.56
N CYS A 407 9.52 4.86 -1.81
CA CYS A 407 9.61 6.31 -1.72
C CYS A 407 10.12 6.86 -3.06
N LYS A 408 9.48 7.92 -3.57
CA LYS A 408 10.01 8.64 -4.73
C LYS A 408 11.40 9.15 -4.36
N PRO A 409 12.39 9.04 -5.25
CA PRO A 409 13.67 9.68 -5.03
C PRO A 409 13.41 11.21 -5.01
N PHE A 410 13.07 11.72 -3.86
CA PHE A 410 13.21 13.13 -3.59
C PHE A 410 14.71 13.40 -3.72
N ASN A 411 15.08 14.48 -4.41
CA ASN A 411 16.42 15.05 -4.30
C ASN A 411 16.61 15.36 -2.80
N GLN A 412 17.09 14.37 -2.06
CA GLN A 412 17.55 14.58 -0.72
C GLN A 412 18.69 15.58 -0.85
N VAL A 413 18.40 16.82 -0.52
CA VAL A 413 19.43 17.77 -0.17
C VAL A 413 20.07 17.16 1.06
N TYR A 414 21.23 16.50 0.88
CA TYR A 414 22.06 16.06 1.97
C TYR A 414 22.38 17.31 2.80
N VAL A 415 21.66 17.50 3.89
CA VAL A 415 22.01 18.44 4.94
C VAL A 415 23.03 17.67 5.78
N PRO A 416 24.34 18.02 5.73
CA PRO A 416 25.30 17.37 6.57
C PRO A 416 24.86 17.62 8.02
N ASP A 417 24.80 16.56 8.82
CA ASP A 417 24.64 16.67 10.26
C ASP A 417 25.71 17.62 10.77
N THR A 418 25.31 18.83 11.15
CA THR A 418 26.20 19.73 11.86
C THR A 418 26.42 19.10 13.22
N PRO A 419 27.67 18.73 13.57
CA PRO A 419 27.93 18.23 14.92
C PRO A 419 27.41 19.27 15.92
N SER A 420 26.49 18.88 16.78
CA SER A 420 25.97 19.74 17.82
C SER A 420 27.13 20.05 18.79
N VAL A 421 27.65 21.25 18.70
CA VAL A 421 28.78 21.72 19.50
C VAL A 421 28.31 22.16 20.90
N PHE A 422 27.39 21.43 21.54
CA PHE A 422 27.03 21.70 22.93
C PHE A 422 27.05 20.41 23.76
N PRO A 423 28.13 20.16 24.53
CA PRO A 423 28.21 19.02 25.44
C PRO A 423 27.79 19.43 26.87
N PHE A 424 26.55 19.88 27.07
CA PHE A 424 25.99 20.11 28.40
C PHE A 424 24.52 19.73 28.49
N GLY A 425 24.28 18.45 28.58
CA GLY A 425 23.02 17.78 28.90
C GLY A 425 23.33 16.30 28.90
N GLY A 426 23.14 15.61 30.03
CA GLY A 426 23.23 14.15 30.03
C GLY A 426 22.33 13.60 28.95
N ARG A 427 22.83 12.75 28.07
CA ARG A 427 22.01 12.06 27.06
C ARG A 427 20.99 11.23 27.82
N ASP A 428 19.70 11.46 27.55
CA ASP A 428 18.64 10.59 28.03
C ASP A 428 18.48 9.46 26.98
N TYR A 429 19.25 8.38 27.21
CA TYR A 429 19.24 7.21 26.32
C TYR A 429 17.86 6.58 26.14
N GLU A 430 16.98 6.73 27.12
CA GLU A 430 15.62 6.23 27.02
C GLU A 430 14.78 7.04 26.04
N GLU A 431 14.92 8.35 26.05
CA GLU A 431 14.23 9.25 25.12
C GLU A 431 14.80 9.10 23.70
N GLU A 432 16.14 9.01 23.55
CA GLU A 432 16.82 8.77 22.27
C GLU A 432 16.33 7.43 21.64
N TYR A 433 16.34 6.35 22.42
CA TYR A 433 15.83 5.05 21.98
C TYR A 433 14.35 5.09 21.56
N LYS A 434 13.49 5.81 22.28
CA LYS A 434 12.08 5.95 21.91
C LYS A 434 11.89 6.72 20.61
N ASN A 435 12.72 7.76 20.40
CA ASN A 435 12.71 8.53 19.17
C ASN A 435 13.19 7.69 17.98
N ASP A 436 14.25 6.90 18.15
CA ASP A 436 14.73 5.98 17.11
C ASP A 436 13.66 4.95 16.74
N LEU A 437 12.93 4.41 17.73
CA LEU A 437 11.80 3.52 17.45
C LEU A 437 10.64 4.24 16.75
N ASP A 438 10.32 5.48 17.10
CA ASP A 438 9.28 6.26 16.40
C ASP A 438 9.66 6.50 14.92
N ASP A 439 10.95 6.69 14.61
CA ASP A 439 11.43 6.84 13.24
C ASP A 439 11.39 5.51 12.45
N ILE A 440 11.79 4.40 13.08
CA ILE A 440 11.78 3.06 12.47
C ILE A 440 10.33 2.59 12.23
N PHE A 441 9.48 2.76 13.25
CA PHE A 441 8.06 2.40 13.19
C PHE A 441 7.22 3.58 12.69
N CYS A 442 7.45 4.05 11.49
CA CYS A 442 6.83 5.24 10.91
C CYS A 442 5.30 5.16 10.73
N TYR A 443 4.62 4.41 11.59
CA TYR A 443 3.16 4.32 11.66
C TYR A 443 2.57 5.45 12.51
N LYS A 444 1.50 6.06 12.02
CA LYS A 444 0.67 6.94 12.86
C LYS A 444 -0.39 6.09 13.54
N ILE A 445 -0.28 5.96 14.87
CA ILE A 445 -1.18 5.12 15.68
C ILE A 445 -2.06 6.02 16.54
N TYR A 446 -3.38 5.82 16.52
CA TYR A 446 -4.32 6.51 17.39
C TYR A 446 -5.51 5.63 17.75
N GLU A 447 -6.12 5.91 18.91
CA GLU A 447 -7.28 5.19 19.41
C GLU A 447 -8.60 5.86 18.97
N LYS A 448 -9.57 5.05 18.59
CA LYS A 448 -10.93 5.49 18.26
C LYS A 448 -11.97 4.51 18.81
N GLY A 449 -12.53 4.84 19.97
CA GLY A 449 -13.46 3.95 20.68
C GLY A 449 -12.77 2.68 21.15
N ASN A 450 -13.21 1.52 20.71
CA ASN A 450 -12.63 0.21 21.05
C ASN A 450 -11.59 -0.30 20.02
N GLU A 451 -11.14 0.56 19.13
CA GLU A 451 -10.21 0.19 18.06
C GLU A 451 -8.98 1.07 18.04
N ILE A 452 -7.86 0.47 17.68
CA ILE A 452 -6.63 1.15 17.31
C ILE A 452 -6.61 1.27 15.79
N ILE A 453 -6.32 2.47 15.30
CA ILE A 453 -6.12 2.74 13.89
C ILE A 453 -4.63 2.95 13.64
N VAL A 454 -4.06 2.13 12.76
CA VAL A 454 -2.68 2.25 12.29
C VAL A 454 -2.71 2.81 10.88
N LYS A 455 -2.06 3.96 10.66
CA LYS A 455 -1.93 4.58 9.34
C LYS A 455 -0.52 4.45 8.81
N LEU A 456 -0.43 4.12 7.53
CA LEU A 456 0.80 4.05 6.77
C LEU A 456 0.60 4.77 5.43
N HIS A 457 1.61 5.50 4.98
CA HIS A 457 1.67 6.11 3.67
C HIS A 457 2.69 5.39 2.78
N ILE A 458 2.34 5.12 1.53
CA ILE A 458 3.23 4.57 0.51
C ILE A 458 3.21 5.52 -0.69
N ASP A 459 4.36 6.08 -1.04
CA ASP A 459 4.45 7.08 -2.10
C ASP A 459 4.12 6.51 -3.48
N TYR A 460 4.57 5.28 -3.76
CA TYR A 460 4.47 4.72 -5.10
C TYR A 460 4.50 3.18 -5.10
N ILE A 461 3.68 2.59 -5.95
CA ILE A 461 3.70 1.15 -6.24
C ILE A 461 3.53 0.89 -7.75
N LYS A 462 4.44 0.11 -8.33
CA LYS A 462 4.34 -0.32 -9.73
C LYS A 462 3.19 -1.30 -9.94
N GLN A 463 2.74 -1.40 -11.21
CA GLN A 463 1.86 -2.50 -11.61
C GLN A 463 2.54 -3.86 -11.37
N HIS A 464 1.75 -4.88 -11.02
CA HIS A 464 2.20 -6.25 -10.77
C HIS A 464 3.38 -6.34 -9.79
N SER A 465 3.37 -5.48 -8.76
CA SER A 465 4.42 -5.48 -7.74
C SER A 465 3.83 -5.47 -6.34
N ALA A 466 4.69 -5.70 -5.37
CA ALA A 466 4.35 -5.62 -3.95
C ALA A 466 5.39 -4.79 -3.20
N VAL A 467 4.93 -4.04 -2.20
CA VAL A 467 5.75 -3.24 -1.29
C VAL A 467 5.51 -3.75 0.12
N ALA A 468 6.57 -4.17 0.80
CA ALA A 468 6.50 -4.56 2.21
C ALA A 468 6.18 -3.34 3.08
N PHE A 469 5.58 -3.56 4.24
CA PHE A 469 5.49 -2.54 5.27
C PHE A 469 6.89 -2.28 5.86
N PRO A 470 7.15 -1.11 6.46
CA PRO A 470 8.48 -0.77 6.98
C PRO A 470 8.96 -1.79 8.01
N THR A 471 8.07 -2.20 8.91
CA THR A 471 8.34 -3.15 9.99
C THR A 471 7.20 -4.16 10.15
N PRO A 472 7.41 -5.29 10.84
CA PRO A 472 6.32 -6.13 11.29
C PRO A 472 5.36 -5.36 12.21
N LEU A 473 4.08 -5.70 12.19
CA LEU A 473 3.15 -5.28 13.23
C LEU A 473 3.25 -6.27 14.39
N PHE A 474 3.59 -5.76 15.56
CA PHE A 474 3.67 -6.55 16.77
C PHE A 474 2.30 -6.68 17.44
N LEU A 475 2.00 -7.88 17.92
CA LEU A 475 0.72 -8.23 18.50
C LEU A 475 0.87 -8.64 19.96
N LYS A 476 -0.12 -8.32 20.78
CA LYS A 476 -0.21 -8.82 22.15
C LYS A 476 -0.45 -10.33 22.10
N ASP A 477 0.09 -11.07 23.08
CA ASP A 477 -0.07 -12.52 23.15
C ASP A 477 -1.49 -12.85 23.65
N ILE A 478 -2.38 -13.14 22.71
CA ILE A 478 -3.78 -13.47 22.96
C ILE A 478 -4.15 -14.80 22.27
N ASN A 479 -5.14 -15.49 22.80
CA ASN A 479 -5.50 -16.82 22.30
C ASN A 479 -6.15 -16.81 20.91
N VAL A 480 -6.84 -15.71 20.55
CA VAL A 480 -7.57 -15.58 19.30
C VAL A 480 -7.35 -14.18 18.75
N TYR A 481 -6.88 -14.09 17.52
CA TYR A 481 -6.73 -12.83 16.80
C TYR A 481 -7.92 -12.59 15.89
N ASN A 482 -8.38 -11.35 15.85
CA ASN A 482 -9.44 -10.92 14.96
C ASN A 482 -8.85 -10.58 13.59
N ASP A 483 -9.68 -10.63 12.55
CA ASP A 483 -9.32 -10.16 11.24
C ASP A 483 -9.05 -8.64 11.25
N ILE A 484 -8.07 -8.22 10.47
CA ILE A 484 -7.69 -6.82 10.34
C ILE A 484 -8.52 -6.20 9.23
N ARG A 485 -9.42 -5.28 9.58
CA ARG A 485 -10.13 -4.47 8.58
C ARG A 485 -9.20 -3.38 8.08
N TYR A 486 -9.29 -3.06 6.79
CA TYR A 486 -8.46 -2.02 6.21
C TYR A 486 -9.22 -1.12 5.24
N LYS A 487 -8.70 0.08 5.05
CA LYS A 487 -9.06 1.01 3.99
C LYS A 487 -7.80 1.47 3.28
N ILE A 488 -7.90 1.60 1.96
CA ILE A 488 -6.83 2.14 1.12
C ILE A 488 -7.42 3.28 0.31
N ILE A 489 -6.75 4.42 0.34
CA ILE A 489 -7.07 5.61 -0.43
C ILE A 489 -5.85 5.89 -1.29
N SER A 490 -6.02 6.10 -2.58
CA SER A 490 -4.90 6.36 -3.49
C SER A 490 -5.30 7.35 -4.58
N LYS A 491 -4.32 7.91 -5.25
CA LYS A 491 -4.52 8.94 -6.26
C LYS A 491 -5.24 8.41 -7.51
N ASN A 492 -4.97 7.16 -7.90
CA ASN A 492 -5.49 6.59 -9.15
C ASN A 492 -6.76 5.76 -8.97
N ASN A 493 -7.30 5.66 -7.75
CA ASN A 493 -8.59 5.06 -7.46
C ASN A 493 -9.57 6.14 -6.97
N ALA A 494 -10.70 6.28 -7.65
CA ALA A 494 -11.73 7.25 -7.27
C ALA A 494 -12.46 6.85 -5.98
N ASP A 495 -12.58 5.56 -5.72
CA ASP A 495 -13.28 5.00 -4.57
C ASP A 495 -12.32 4.50 -3.50
N VAL A 496 -12.76 4.57 -2.23
CA VAL A 496 -12.03 4.00 -1.09
C VAL A 496 -12.11 2.48 -1.16
N ILE A 497 -10.96 1.83 -1.28
CA ILE A 497 -10.87 0.37 -1.25
C ILE A 497 -10.98 -0.08 0.20
N SER A 498 -11.93 -0.96 0.51
CA SER A 498 -12.12 -1.51 1.85
C SER A 498 -12.09 -3.03 1.82
N GLY A 499 -11.49 -3.64 2.84
CA GLY A 499 -11.37 -5.09 2.92
C GLY A 499 -11.08 -5.58 4.34
N SER A 500 -10.87 -6.88 4.45
CA SER A 500 -10.48 -7.55 5.69
C SER A 500 -9.42 -8.60 5.38
N LEU A 501 -8.33 -8.59 6.15
CA LEU A 501 -7.26 -9.58 6.09
C LEU A 501 -7.44 -10.57 7.23
N GLN A 502 -7.59 -11.85 6.90
CA GLN A 502 -7.72 -12.91 7.88
C GLN A 502 -6.40 -13.12 8.62
N VAL A 503 -6.47 -13.22 9.97
CA VAL A 503 -5.32 -13.52 10.83
C VAL A 503 -5.44 -14.92 11.41
N LYS A 504 -4.46 -15.78 11.12
CA LYS A 504 -4.42 -17.17 11.58
C LYS A 504 -3.40 -17.34 12.70
N THR A 505 -3.79 -18.00 13.78
CA THR A 505 -2.85 -18.50 14.80
C THR A 505 -2.23 -19.81 14.31
N HIS A 506 -0.92 -19.89 14.31
CA HIS A 506 -0.25 -21.18 14.11
C HIS A 506 -0.45 -22.01 15.37
N LYS A 507 -1.35 -22.99 15.33
CA LYS A 507 -1.36 -24.04 16.35
C LYS A 507 -0.09 -24.86 16.13
N MET A 508 0.89 -24.73 17.03
CA MET A 508 1.95 -25.74 17.10
C MET A 508 1.28 -27.10 17.26
N PRO A 509 1.69 -28.14 16.51
CA PRO A 509 1.24 -29.49 16.79
C PRO A 509 1.62 -29.80 18.24
N ASN A 510 0.62 -30.21 19.05
CA ASN A 510 0.89 -30.74 20.38
C ASN A 510 1.90 -31.88 20.22
N ILE A 511 3.13 -31.67 20.65
CA ILE A 511 4.06 -32.75 20.90
C ILE A 511 3.55 -33.38 22.20
N GLU A 512 2.76 -34.42 22.06
CA GLU A 512 2.48 -35.32 23.20
C GLU A 512 3.82 -35.89 23.65
N LEU A 513 4.22 -35.52 24.87
CA LEU A 513 5.35 -36.08 25.61
C LEU A 513 5.01 -37.49 26.08
#